data_51e44ce244650ba2949af4122552e12e
#
_entry.id   51e44ce244650ba2949af4122552e12e
#
_cell.length_a   1.000
_cell.length_b   1.000
_cell.length_c   1.000
_cell.angle_alpha   90.00
_cell.angle_beta   90.00
_cell.angle_gamma   90.00
#
_symmetry.space_group_name_H-M   'P 1'
#
loop_
_entity.id
_entity.type
_entity.pdbx_description
1 polymer ?
#
loop_
_entity_poly.entity_id
_entity_poly.type
_entity_poly.pdbx_seq_one_letter_code
_entity_poly.pdbx_strand_id
1 'polypeptide(L)'
;MQSCDILDLIGNTPLVRLRNENIIAKAEFLNPGGSIKDRIALSMIEAAEHDGTLRPGMKIVEPTSGNTGIGITLVGRAKGYEVTIVMPEGMSEERKNIIKVLGGNLVLTPDNESIAGAVKMAEQLVAETGGIMLQQFKNPNNVRAHYEYTAPELWRQAGDRIDAFVSGIGSGGTIQGVGTFLKKNNPEVTIVAVEPKNVSALLGHEPGLHQIQGIGDGFIPDILDVALVDVILEVTDEDAIGTTRELAASNSLLCGTSSGANVWAARQIAKEHPDWVIATVLPDRAERYFSTGLL
;
A
#
# COMPACT_ATOMS: atom_id res chain seq x y z
N MET A 1 -6.97 19.32 28.15
CA MET A 1 -7.48 18.73 26.88
C MET A 1 -6.27 18.16 26.17
N GLN A 2 -6.23 16.85 25.94
CA GLN A 2 -5.12 16.24 25.17
C GLN A 2 -5.55 16.28 23.68
N SER A 3 -4.97 17.20 22.90
CA SER A 3 -5.12 17.24 21.45
C SER A 3 -3.95 16.47 20.83
N CYS A 4 -4.19 15.70 19.78
CA CYS A 4 -3.14 15.06 18.97
C CYS A 4 -3.06 15.73 17.60
N ASP A 5 -1.91 15.66 16.95
CA ASP A 5 -1.74 16.04 15.56
C ASP A 5 -2.38 14.99 14.64
N ILE A 6 -2.73 15.37 13.42
CA ILE A 6 -3.25 14.41 12.42
C ILE A 6 -2.23 13.31 12.13
N LEU A 7 -0.94 13.61 12.21
CA LEU A 7 0.13 12.65 11.98
C LEU A 7 0.22 11.58 13.07
N ASP A 8 -0.19 11.90 14.31
CA ASP A 8 -0.26 10.96 15.44
C ASP A 8 -1.34 9.87 15.24
N LEU A 9 -2.27 10.10 14.31
CA LEU A 9 -3.32 9.14 13.96
C LEU A 9 -2.88 8.12 12.91
N ILE A 10 -1.70 8.28 12.33
CA ILE A 10 -1.16 7.33 11.35
C ILE A 10 -0.66 6.09 12.08
N GLY A 11 -1.17 4.93 11.67
CA GLY A 11 -0.86 3.67 12.33
C GLY A 11 -1.79 3.33 13.49
N ASN A 12 -1.38 2.41 14.34
CA ASN A 12 -2.21 1.83 15.41
C ASN A 12 -3.61 1.40 14.95
N THR A 13 -3.72 1.01 13.68
CA THR A 13 -4.97 0.55 13.09
C THR A 13 -5.45 -0.73 13.78
N PRO A 14 -6.75 -0.97 13.89
CA PRO A 14 -7.26 -2.19 14.52
C PRO A 14 -7.02 -3.43 13.66
N LEU A 15 -7.00 -4.58 14.34
CA LEU A 15 -7.03 -5.89 13.74
C LEU A 15 -8.48 -6.40 13.76
N VAL A 16 -8.99 -6.82 12.61
CA VAL A 16 -10.35 -7.35 12.45
C VAL A 16 -10.27 -8.84 12.18
N ARG A 17 -11.03 -9.65 12.91
CA ARG A 17 -11.22 -11.08 12.58
C ARG A 17 -12.38 -11.21 11.60
N LEU A 18 -12.18 -11.90 10.50
CA LEU A 18 -13.26 -12.23 9.57
C LEU A 18 -14.26 -13.21 10.21
N ARG A 19 -15.54 -13.05 9.92
CA ARG A 19 -16.60 -13.87 10.53
C ARG A 19 -16.46 -15.33 10.14
N ASN A 20 -16.42 -16.21 11.16
CA ASN A 20 -16.31 -17.66 11.01
C ASN A 20 -15.03 -18.15 10.30
N GLU A 21 -13.97 -17.32 10.30
CA GLU A 21 -12.69 -17.63 9.65
C GLU A 21 -11.53 -17.44 10.64
N ASN A 22 -10.46 -18.22 10.50
CA ASN A 22 -9.19 -18.02 11.21
C ASN A 22 -8.29 -16.99 10.49
N ILE A 23 -8.91 -16.02 9.84
CA ILE A 23 -8.24 -14.93 9.14
C ILE A 23 -8.40 -13.65 9.94
N ILE A 24 -7.27 -13.00 10.19
CA ILE A 24 -7.19 -11.71 10.85
C ILE A 24 -6.63 -10.68 9.87
N ALA A 25 -7.27 -9.52 9.77
CA ALA A 25 -6.96 -8.52 8.77
C ALA A 25 -6.71 -7.15 9.42
N LYS A 26 -5.55 -6.56 9.14
CA LYS A 26 -5.21 -5.23 9.67
C LYS A 26 -5.90 -4.14 8.86
N ALA A 27 -6.77 -3.37 9.50
CA ALA A 27 -7.65 -2.40 8.86
C ALA A 27 -6.92 -1.09 8.51
N GLU A 28 -6.00 -1.15 7.54
CA GLU A 28 -5.17 -0.03 7.11
C GLU A 28 -5.96 1.09 6.40
N PHE A 29 -7.17 0.79 5.94
CA PHE A 29 -8.11 1.78 5.40
C PHE A 29 -8.59 2.80 6.46
N LEU A 30 -8.30 2.57 7.74
CA LEU A 30 -8.62 3.48 8.85
C LEU A 30 -7.53 4.52 9.14
N ASN A 31 -6.39 4.47 8.48
CA ASN A 31 -5.45 5.59 8.52
C ASN A 31 -6.12 6.90 8.09
N PRO A 32 -5.67 8.07 8.55
CA PRO A 32 -6.34 9.35 8.28
C PRO A 32 -6.49 9.69 6.80
N GLY A 33 -5.47 9.40 5.97
CA GLY A 33 -5.56 9.50 4.51
C GLY A 33 -6.30 8.33 3.86
N GLY A 34 -6.76 7.35 4.64
CA GLY A 34 -7.58 6.22 4.21
C GLY A 34 -6.81 5.08 3.55
N SER A 35 -5.51 4.95 3.77
CA SER A 35 -4.75 3.80 3.27
C SER A 35 -3.47 3.52 4.06
N ILE A 36 -2.92 2.32 3.84
CA ILE A 36 -1.61 1.88 4.35
C ILE A 36 -0.46 2.81 3.92
N LYS A 37 -0.65 3.58 2.84
CA LYS A 37 0.40 4.46 2.29
C LYS A 37 0.70 5.69 3.15
N ASP A 38 -0.19 6.04 4.06
CA ASP A 38 0.08 7.11 5.04
C ASP A 38 1.31 6.78 5.89
N ARG A 39 1.49 5.50 6.26
CA ARG A 39 2.64 5.03 7.02
C ARG A 39 3.97 5.23 6.29
N ILE A 40 4.03 4.83 5.03
CA ILE A 40 5.26 4.97 4.25
C ILE A 40 5.54 6.44 3.91
N ALA A 41 4.51 7.24 3.68
CA ALA A 41 4.66 8.67 3.46
C ALA A 41 5.29 9.35 4.69
N LEU A 42 4.80 9.05 5.89
CA LEU A 42 5.37 9.59 7.14
C LEU A 42 6.83 9.15 7.29
N SER A 43 7.11 7.86 7.19
CA SER A 43 8.46 7.31 7.37
C SER A 43 9.46 7.86 6.36
N MET A 44 9.10 7.95 5.08
CA MET A 44 10.00 8.47 4.04
C MET A 44 10.27 9.97 4.20
N ILE A 45 9.25 10.76 4.53
CA ILE A 45 9.41 12.20 4.74
C ILE A 45 10.26 12.46 5.99
N GLU A 46 9.99 11.81 7.11
CA GLU A 46 10.77 11.98 8.34
C GLU A 46 12.23 11.53 8.19
N ALA A 47 12.46 10.46 7.45
CA ALA A 47 13.83 10.04 7.14
C ALA A 47 14.57 11.09 6.30
N ALA A 48 13.92 11.65 5.28
CA ALA A 48 14.49 12.70 4.44
C ALA A 48 14.75 14.02 5.21
N GLU A 49 13.91 14.34 6.19
CA GLU A 49 14.15 15.46 7.12
C GLU A 49 15.36 15.17 8.02
N HIS A 50 15.43 13.96 8.57
CA HIS A 50 16.49 13.57 9.49
C HIS A 50 17.88 13.54 8.85
N ASP A 51 17.99 13.05 7.62
CA ASP A 51 19.25 13.01 6.88
C ASP A 51 19.59 14.32 6.15
N GLY A 52 18.67 15.30 6.17
CA GLY A 52 18.86 16.63 5.62
C GLY A 52 18.68 16.72 4.09
N THR A 53 18.19 15.66 3.44
CA THR A 53 17.83 15.70 2.01
C THR A 53 16.55 16.49 1.76
N LEU A 54 15.63 16.52 2.73
CA LEU A 54 14.45 17.38 2.74
C LEU A 54 14.59 18.44 3.84
N ARG A 55 14.52 19.73 3.46
CA ARG A 55 14.65 20.86 4.37
C ARG A 55 13.43 21.77 4.28
N PRO A 56 13.12 22.58 5.32
CA PRO A 56 12.06 23.57 5.27
C PRO A 56 12.17 24.46 4.01
N GLY A 57 11.05 24.62 3.32
CA GLY A 57 10.95 25.40 2.06
C GLY A 57 11.25 24.62 0.78
N MET A 58 11.77 23.39 0.87
CA MET A 58 11.91 22.53 -0.31
C MET A 58 10.54 21.96 -0.73
N LYS A 59 10.48 21.47 -1.97
CA LYS A 59 9.30 20.84 -2.55
C LYS A 59 9.44 19.33 -2.58
N ILE A 60 8.32 18.64 -2.40
CA ILE A 60 8.21 17.20 -2.64
C ILE A 60 7.50 17.01 -3.97
N VAL A 61 8.11 16.28 -4.89
CA VAL A 61 7.53 15.92 -6.19
C VAL A 61 7.53 14.41 -6.29
N GLU A 62 6.36 13.79 -6.47
CA GLU A 62 6.30 12.31 -6.52
C GLU A 62 5.45 11.83 -7.68
N PRO A 63 6.00 10.96 -8.55
CA PRO A 63 5.23 10.29 -9.58
C PRO A 63 4.50 9.09 -8.96
N THR A 64 3.17 9.10 -9.02
CA THR A 64 2.37 7.97 -8.51
C THR A 64 0.95 8.01 -9.04
N SER A 65 0.40 6.85 -9.32
CA SER A 65 -0.99 6.69 -9.77
C SER A 65 -1.99 6.50 -8.63
N GLY A 66 -1.52 6.39 -7.37
CA GLY A 66 -2.38 5.83 -6.33
C GLY A 66 -2.34 6.50 -4.96
N ASN A 67 -2.57 5.67 -3.98
CA ASN A 67 -2.68 6.03 -2.56
C ASN A 67 -1.42 6.69 -1.99
N THR A 68 -0.25 6.41 -2.55
CA THR A 68 1.01 7.04 -2.14
C THR A 68 0.97 8.55 -2.33
N GLY A 69 0.41 9.03 -3.44
CA GLY A 69 0.24 10.47 -3.67
C GLY A 69 -0.64 11.14 -2.63
N ILE A 70 -1.71 10.47 -2.19
CA ILE A 70 -2.58 10.97 -1.12
C ILE A 70 -1.82 11.02 0.20
N GLY A 71 -1.13 9.94 0.58
CA GLY A 71 -0.36 9.88 1.82
C GLY A 71 0.76 10.94 1.86
N ILE A 72 1.53 11.07 0.78
CA ILE A 72 2.59 12.10 0.68
C ILE A 72 2.01 13.51 0.75
N THR A 73 0.85 13.75 0.11
CA THR A 73 0.20 15.06 0.18
C THR A 73 -0.27 15.34 1.61
N LEU A 74 -0.94 14.39 2.26
CA LEU A 74 -1.40 14.54 3.63
C LEU A 74 -0.25 14.88 4.57
N VAL A 75 0.79 14.06 4.59
CA VAL A 75 1.93 14.22 5.50
C VAL A 75 2.74 15.46 5.15
N GLY A 76 3.08 15.66 3.87
CA GLY A 76 3.88 16.79 3.43
C GLY A 76 3.19 18.13 3.72
N ARG A 77 1.87 18.23 3.47
CA ARG A 77 1.10 19.45 3.77
C ARG A 77 0.97 19.70 5.27
N ALA A 78 0.75 18.64 6.09
CA ALA A 78 0.73 18.76 7.55
C ALA A 78 2.08 19.27 8.11
N LYS A 79 3.20 18.85 7.50
CA LYS A 79 4.56 19.32 7.85
C LYS A 79 4.95 20.66 7.19
N GLY A 80 4.06 21.28 6.39
CA GLY A 80 4.27 22.60 5.77
C GLY A 80 5.03 22.59 4.45
N TYR A 81 5.23 21.43 3.82
CA TYR A 81 5.87 21.33 2.51
C TYR A 81 4.91 21.64 1.37
N GLU A 82 5.43 22.18 0.28
CA GLU A 82 4.74 22.19 -1.00
C GLU A 82 4.88 20.79 -1.64
N VAL A 83 3.74 20.19 -1.98
CA VAL A 83 3.69 18.85 -2.57
C VAL A 83 3.10 18.91 -3.96
N THR A 84 3.78 18.32 -4.93
CA THR A 84 3.32 18.16 -6.31
C THR A 84 3.29 16.67 -6.64
N ILE A 85 2.10 16.16 -6.97
CA ILE A 85 1.92 14.79 -7.44
C ILE A 85 1.81 14.78 -8.96
N VAL A 86 2.58 13.91 -9.58
CA VAL A 86 2.54 13.71 -11.04
C VAL A 86 1.88 12.36 -11.32
N MET A 87 0.82 12.35 -12.12
CA MET A 87 0.10 11.11 -12.44
C MET A 87 -0.50 11.12 -13.85
N PRO A 88 -0.73 9.93 -14.46
CA PRO A 88 -1.49 9.82 -15.69
C PRO A 88 -2.90 10.40 -15.56
N GLU A 89 -3.41 11.01 -16.63
CA GLU A 89 -4.72 11.69 -16.63
C GLU A 89 -5.91 10.74 -16.43
N GLY A 90 -5.80 9.46 -16.81
CA GLY A 90 -6.84 8.45 -16.65
C GLY A 90 -7.04 7.92 -15.23
N MET A 91 -6.29 8.40 -14.25
CA MET A 91 -6.49 8.00 -12.85
C MET A 91 -7.84 8.50 -12.32
N SER A 92 -8.40 7.78 -11.31
CA SER A 92 -9.73 8.07 -10.76
C SER A 92 -9.89 9.51 -10.27
N GLU A 93 -11.06 10.09 -10.49
CA GLU A 93 -11.36 11.46 -10.07
C GLU A 93 -11.32 11.61 -8.54
N GLU A 94 -11.68 10.55 -7.81
CA GLU A 94 -11.60 10.56 -6.34
C GLU A 94 -10.18 10.85 -5.85
N ARG A 95 -9.17 10.20 -6.44
CA ARG A 95 -7.76 10.43 -6.06
C ARG A 95 -7.30 11.84 -6.37
N LYS A 96 -7.60 12.33 -7.58
CA LYS A 96 -7.29 13.69 -8.02
C LYS A 96 -7.91 14.73 -7.08
N ASN A 97 -9.19 14.53 -6.73
CA ASN A 97 -9.92 15.44 -5.87
C ASN A 97 -9.38 15.43 -4.43
N ILE A 98 -9.06 14.25 -3.87
CA ILE A 98 -8.46 14.16 -2.52
C ILE A 98 -7.13 14.92 -2.46
N ILE A 99 -6.24 14.72 -3.44
CA ILE A 99 -4.95 15.42 -3.50
C ILE A 99 -5.15 16.94 -3.54
N LYS A 100 -6.06 17.44 -4.39
CA LYS A 100 -6.37 18.87 -4.50
C LYS A 100 -6.96 19.44 -3.21
N VAL A 101 -7.91 18.75 -2.58
CA VAL A 101 -8.55 19.17 -1.32
C VAL A 101 -7.53 19.22 -0.17
N LEU A 102 -6.55 18.32 -0.15
CA LEU A 102 -5.45 18.36 0.80
C LEU A 102 -4.45 19.51 0.53
N GLY A 103 -4.63 20.27 -0.56
CA GLY A 103 -3.75 21.39 -0.93
C GLY A 103 -2.48 20.97 -1.68
N GLY A 104 -2.48 19.77 -2.25
CA GLY A 104 -1.42 19.32 -3.17
C GLY A 104 -1.60 19.87 -4.57
N ASN A 105 -0.48 20.13 -5.25
CA ASN A 105 -0.47 20.42 -6.67
C ASN A 105 -0.55 19.12 -7.46
N LEU A 106 -1.29 19.14 -8.58
CA LEU A 106 -1.45 17.98 -9.44
C LEU A 106 -0.99 18.31 -10.86
N VAL A 107 -0.04 17.54 -11.38
CA VAL A 107 0.42 17.57 -12.76
C VAL A 107 -0.02 16.29 -13.44
N LEU A 108 -0.76 16.41 -14.53
CA LEU A 108 -1.27 15.29 -15.30
C LEU A 108 -0.39 15.03 -16.51
N THR A 109 -0.11 13.76 -16.79
CA THR A 109 0.61 13.33 -18.00
C THR A 109 -0.31 12.51 -18.90
N PRO A 110 -0.06 12.45 -20.22
CA PRO A 110 -0.86 11.64 -21.14
C PRO A 110 -0.90 10.17 -20.75
N ASP A 111 -2.07 9.54 -20.84
CA ASP A 111 -2.25 8.12 -20.48
C ASP A 111 -1.39 7.16 -21.27
N ASN A 112 -1.13 7.47 -22.55
CA ASN A 112 -0.28 6.64 -23.42
C ASN A 112 1.20 6.61 -22.99
N GLU A 113 1.63 7.54 -22.13
CA GLU A 113 2.98 7.54 -21.53
C GLU A 113 3.03 6.74 -20.22
N SER A 114 1.88 6.32 -19.69
CA SER A 114 1.76 5.55 -18.45
C SER A 114 2.47 6.20 -17.25
N ILE A 115 2.83 5.41 -16.23
CA ILE A 115 3.62 5.87 -15.08
C ILE A 115 5.03 6.32 -15.48
N ALA A 116 5.59 5.82 -16.58
CA ALA A 116 6.91 6.22 -17.06
C ALA A 116 6.94 7.70 -17.48
N GLY A 117 5.87 8.20 -18.11
CA GLY A 117 5.73 9.63 -18.42
C GLY A 117 5.66 10.48 -17.16
N ALA A 118 4.93 10.00 -16.13
CA ALA A 118 4.86 10.70 -14.85
C ALA A 118 6.22 10.75 -14.14
N VAL A 119 7.01 9.68 -14.18
CA VAL A 119 8.38 9.66 -13.64
C VAL A 119 9.26 10.70 -14.33
N LYS A 120 9.28 10.70 -15.67
CA LYS A 120 10.07 11.66 -16.46
C LYS A 120 9.69 13.12 -16.16
N MET A 121 8.41 13.40 -16.06
CA MET A 121 7.90 14.73 -15.71
C MET A 121 8.29 15.13 -14.28
N ALA A 122 8.23 14.19 -13.33
CA ALA A 122 8.63 14.44 -11.94
C ALA A 122 10.14 14.76 -11.83
N GLU A 123 10.99 14.01 -12.55
CA GLU A 123 12.44 14.27 -12.63
C GLU A 123 12.73 15.68 -13.17
N GLN A 124 12.01 16.09 -14.20
CA GLN A 124 12.10 17.44 -14.77
C GLN A 124 11.73 18.52 -13.75
N LEU A 125 10.59 18.35 -13.06
CA LEU A 125 10.15 19.30 -12.03
C LEU A 125 11.13 19.37 -10.84
N VAL A 126 11.72 18.25 -10.45
CA VAL A 126 12.78 18.23 -9.40
C VAL A 126 13.99 19.02 -9.84
N ALA A 127 14.47 18.83 -11.08
CA ALA A 127 15.61 19.56 -11.62
C ALA A 127 15.34 21.07 -11.70
N GLU A 128 14.13 21.48 -12.05
CA GLU A 128 13.72 22.89 -12.16
C GLU A 128 13.51 23.57 -10.80
N THR A 129 13.00 22.84 -9.81
CA THR A 129 12.56 23.41 -8.52
C THR A 129 13.53 23.20 -7.37
N GLY A 130 14.51 22.32 -7.53
CA GLY A 130 15.39 21.86 -6.43
C GLY A 130 14.65 21.03 -5.38
N GLY A 131 13.50 20.46 -5.72
CA GLY A 131 12.73 19.56 -4.87
C GLY A 131 13.34 18.16 -4.77
N ILE A 132 12.62 17.25 -4.09
CA ILE A 132 13.01 15.82 -3.98
C ILE A 132 11.88 14.89 -4.41
N MET A 133 12.26 13.67 -4.84
CA MET A 133 11.36 12.52 -4.97
C MET A 133 11.65 11.53 -3.84
N LEU A 134 10.60 10.94 -3.28
CA LEU A 134 10.70 9.95 -2.21
C LEU A 134 10.91 8.52 -2.72
N GLN A 135 10.44 8.23 -3.94
CA GLN A 135 10.72 6.99 -4.70
C GLN A 135 10.30 5.69 -3.97
N GLN A 136 9.02 5.49 -3.76
CA GLN A 136 8.48 4.38 -2.96
C GLN A 136 9.00 2.98 -3.32
N PHE A 137 9.39 2.72 -4.58
CA PHE A 137 9.86 1.40 -5.05
C PHE A 137 11.34 1.12 -4.73
N LYS A 138 12.10 2.16 -4.32
CA LYS A 138 13.55 2.10 -4.05
C LYS A 138 13.92 2.54 -2.64
N ASN A 139 13.02 3.27 -1.98
CA ASN A 139 13.30 3.88 -0.67
C ASN A 139 13.20 2.85 0.46
N PRO A 140 14.28 2.55 1.19
CA PRO A 140 14.27 1.58 2.28
C PRO A 140 13.36 1.98 3.44
N ASN A 141 13.03 3.27 3.58
CA ASN A 141 12.13 3.75 4.63
C ASN A 141 10.66 3.32 4.39
N ASN A 142 10.32 2.90 3.17
CA ASN A 142 9.06 2.19 2.91
C ASN A 142 9.02 0.85 3.67
N VAL A 143 10.06 0.04 3.55
CA VAL A 143 10.18 -1.23 4.29
C VAL A 143 10.25 -0.97 5.80
N ARG A 144 11.03 0.02 6.22
CA ARG A 144 11.20 0.42 7.62
C ARG A 144 9.87 0.76 8.29
N ALA A 145 8.98 1.51 7.61
CA ALA A 145 7.65 1.82 8.13
C ALA A 145 6.84 0.59 8.52
N HIS A 146 6.96 -0.48 7.74
CA HIS A 146 6.25 -1.72 8.01
C HIS A 146 6.97 -2.60 9.03
N TYR A 147 8.29 -2.65 8.99
CA TYR A 147 9.08 -3.42 9.96
C TYR A 147 8.98 -2.86 11.37
N GLU A 148 9.08 -1.52 11.53
CA GLU A 148 9.12 -0.88 12.86
C GLU A 148 7.73 -0.62 13.46
N TYR A 149 6.69 -0.48 12.63
CA TYR A 149 5.35 -0.11 13.11
C TYR A 149 4.28 -1.13 12.74
N THR A 150 4.04 -1.41 11.45
CA THR A 150 2.93 -2.28 11.03
C THR A 150 3.07 -3.70 11.58
N ALA A 151 4.25 -4.27 11.49
CA ALA A 151 4.51 -5.64 11.91
C ALA A 151 4.42 -5.82 13.43
N PRO A 152 5.04 -4.97 14.28
CA PRO A 152 4.88 -5.07 15.73
C PRO A 152 3.45 -4.87 16.20
N GLU A 153 2.70 -3.95 15.55
CA GLU A 153 1.27 -3.78 15.84
C GLU A 153 0.49 -5.07 15.54
N LEU A 154 0.69 -5.61 14.33
CA LEU A 154 0.03 -6.84 13.88
C LEU A 154 0.35 -8.02 14.82
N TRP A 155 1.63 -8.24 15.12
CA TRP A 155 2.10 -9.32 15.98
C TRP A 155 1.45 -9.26 17.37
N ARG A 156 1.57 -8.12 18.05
CA ARG A 156 0.97 -7.90 19.37
C ARG A 156 -0.55 -8.07 19.35
N GLN A 157 -1.24 -7.54 18.35
CA GLN A 157 -2.69 -7.64 18.23
C GLN A 157 -3.17 -9.07 17.93
N ALA A 158 -2.34 -9.87 17.28
CA ALA A 158 -2.60 -11.29 17.02
C ALA A 158 -2.34 -12.20 18.24
N GLY A 159 -1.82 -11.65 19.35
CA GLY A 159 -1.45 -12.45 20.54
C GLY A 159 -0.16 -13.25 20.31
N ASP A 160 0.77 -12.68 19.58
CA ASP A 160 2.10 -13.22 19.27
C ASP A 160 2.06 -14.60 18.54
N ARG A 161 0.98 -14.82 17.78
CA ARG A 161 0.81 -16.01 16.96
C ARG A 161 0.31 -15.66 15.57
N ILE A 162 1.14 -15.88 14.56
CA ILE A 162 0.80 -15.81 13.13
C ILE A 162 1.52 -16.98 12.46
N ASP A 163 0.75 -17.83 11.78
CA ASP A 163 1.28 -19.00 11.07
C ASP A 163 1.54 -18.67 9.58
N ALA A 164 0.74 -17.75 9.00
CA ALA A 164 0.99 -17.23 7.65
C ALA A 164 0.66 -15.72 7.57
N PHE A 165 1.43 -15.00 6.76
CA PHE A 165 1.15 -13.61 6.39
C PHE A 165 0.95 -13.49 4.88
N VAL A 166 -0.20 -12.97 4.46
CA VAL A 166 -0.62 -12.85 3.07
C VAL A 166 -0.69 -11.38 2.68
N SER A 167 0.00 -10.98 1.62
CA SER A 167 -0.04 -9.60 1.13
C SER A 167 0.18 -9.51 -0.37
N GLY A 168 -0.63 -8.69 -1.03
CA GLY A 168 -0.40 -8.27 -2.42
C GLY A 168 0.87 -7.44 -2.55
N ILE A 169 1.54 -7.60 -3.70
CA ILE A 169 2.74 -6.87 -4.05
C ILE A 169 2.39 -5.65 -4.92
N GLY A 170 2.49 -4.46 -4.34
CA GLY A 170 2.63 -3.19 -5.06
C GLY A 170 4.08 -2.75 -4.94
N SER A 171 4.41 -1.75 -4.12
CA SER A 171 5.80 -1.32 -3.90
C SER A 171 6.68 -2.35 -3.16
N GLY A 172 6.13 -3.45 -2.66
CA GLY A 172 6.88 -4.49 -1.95
C GLY A 172 7.13 -4.21 -0.47
N GLY A 173 7.01 -2.96 -0.02
CA GLY A 173 7.38 -2.56 1.35
C GLY A 173 6.62 -3.29 2.45
N THR A 174 5.32 -3.53 2.26
CA THR A 174 4.49 -4.22 3.26
C THR A 174 4.94 -5.65 3.48
N ILE A 175 5.04 -6.42 2.40
CA ILE A 175 5.44 -7.84 2.51
C ILE A 175 6.87 -7.98 2.99
N GLN A 176 7.80 -7.12 2.52
CA GLN A 176 9.18 -7.11 2.94
C GLN A 176 9.31 -6.77 4.43
N GLY A 177 8.71 -5.65 4.87
CA GLY A 177 8.84 -5.20 6.26
C GLY A 177 8.16 -6.13 7.26
N VAL A 178 6.91 -6.51 6.98
CA VAL A 178 6.15 -7.42 7.86
C VAL A 178 6.75 -8.81 7.83
N GLY A 179 7.07 -9.34 6.65
CA GLY A 179 7.63 -10.69 6.50
C GLY A 179 8.98 -10.83 7.21
N THR A 180 9.89 -9.87 7.05
CA THR A 180 11.18 -9.87 7.76
C THR A 180 11.01 -9.85 9.28
N PHE A 181 10.08 -9.02 9.80
CA PHE A 181 9.79 -8.98 11.23
C PHE A 181 9.21 -10.31 11.73
N LEU A 182 8.25 -10.88 11.00
CA LEU A 182 7.61 -12.14 11.40
C LEU A 182 8.58 -13.31 11.36
N LYS A 183 9.38 -13.46 10.30
CA LYS A 183 10.43 -14.52 10.21
C LYS A 183 11.45 -14.43 11.34
N LYS A 184 11.76 -13.22 11.82
CA LYS A 184 12.65 -13.01 12.99
C LYS A 184 12.03 -13.52 14.28
N ASN A 185 10.72 -13.40 14.47
CA ASN A 185 10.00 -13.78 15.69
C ASN A 185 9.45 -15.21 15.63
N ASN A 186 9.08 -15.67 14.43
CA ASN A 186 8.66 -17.04 14.13
C ASN A 186 9.28 -17.48 12.80
N PRO A 187 10.42 -18.20 12.79
CA PRO A 187 11.07 -18.65 11.55
C PRO A 187 10.21 -19.53 10.66
N GLU A 188 9.22 -20.23 11.24
CA GLU A 188 8.31 -21.14 10.53
C GLU A 188 7.12 -20.42 9.87
N VAL A 189 6.97 -19.10 10.07
CA VAL A 189 5.87 -18.35 9.44
C VAL A 189 5.96 -18.43 7.91
N THR A 190 4.83 -18.69 7.27
CA THR A 190 4.75 -18.71 5.81
C THR A 190 4.42 -17.33 5.26
N ILE A 191 5.29 -16.79 4.38
CA ILE A 191 5.08 -15.51 3.71
C ILE A 191 4.50 -15.75 2.32
N VAL A 192 3.28 -15.26 2.11
CA VAL A 192 2.51 -15.47 0.88
C VAL A 192 2.37 -14.17 0.10
N ALA A 193 2.95 -14.13 -1.08
CA ALA A 193 2.78 -13.04 -2.04
C ALA A 193 1.52 -13.25 -2.88
N VAL A 194 0.80 -12.16 -3.15
CA VAL A 194 -0.36 -12.19 -4.03
C VAL A 194 -0.12 -11.24 -5.20
N GLU A 195 -0.28 -11.75 -6.41
CA GLU A 195 -0.17 -10.97 -7.63
C GLU A 195 -1.39 -11.19 -8.54
N PRO A 196 -1.79 -10.20 -9.35
CA PRO A 196 -2.81 -10.41 -10.36
C PRO A 196 -2.33 -11.42 -11.40
N LYS A 197 -3.18 -12.38 -11.76
CA LYS A 197 -2.85 -13.49 -12.66
C LYS A 197 -2.25 -13.06 -14.00
N ASN A 198 -2.68 -11.91 -14.52
CA ASN A 198 -2.23 -11.45 -15.84
C ASN A 198 -0.88 -10.74 -15.83
N VAL A 199 -0.31 -10.43 -14.64
CA VAL A 199 0.91 -9.61 -14.50
C VAL A 199 1.82 -10.09 -13.36
N SER A 200 1.83 -11.38 -13.05
CA SER A 200 2.68 -11.92 -11.99
C SER A 200 4.15 -11.80 -12.35
N ALA A 201 4.81 -10.74 -11.86
CA ALA A 201 6.22 -10.48 -12.10
C ALA A 201 7.12 -11.51 -11.42
N LEU A 202 6.74 -12.01 -10.24
CA LEU A 202 7.48 -13.06 -9.52
C LEU A 202 7.47 -14.40 -10.26
N LEU A 203 6.44 -14.66 -11.08
CA LEU A 203 6.36 -15.86 -11.92
C LEU A 203 6.88 -15.62 -13.35
N GLY A 204 7.41 -14.41 -13.62
CA GLY A 204 8.01 -14.08 -14.90
C GLY A 204 6.99 -13.79 -16.02
N HIS A 205 5.77 -13.40 -15.67
CA HIS A 205 4.78 -12.95 -16.67
C HIS A 205 5.16 -11.58 -17.24
N GLU A 206 4.85 -11.39 -18.52
CA GLU A 206 4.97 -10.08 -19.14
C GLU A 206 3.98 -9.08 -18.53
N PRO A 207 4.34 -7.77 -18.48
CA PRO A 207 3.41 -6.75 -18.04
C PRO A 207 2.10 -6.77 -18.83
N GLY A 208 0.97 -6.66 -18.14
CA GLY A 208 -0.36 -6.73 -18.73
C GLY A 208 -1.35 -5.81 -18.02
N LEU A 209 -2.64 -5.93 -18.36
CA LEU A 209 -3.71 -5.17 -17.73
C LEU A 209 -4.46 -6.00 -16.71
N HIS A 210 -4.80 -5.39 -15.60
CA HIS A 210 -5.67 -5.92 -14.55
C HIS A 210 -6.44 -4.81 -13.86
N GLN A 211 -7.44 -5.16 -13.03
CA GLN A 211 -8.31 -4.21 -12.34
C GLN A 211 -8.06 -4.11 -10.83
N ILE A 212 -7.09 -4.87 -10.30
CA ILE A 212 -6.79 -4.90 -8.86
C ILE A 212 -5.82 -3.77 -8.53
N GLN A 213 -6.35 -2.58 -8.28
CA GLN A 213 -5.52 -1.40 -8.06
C GLN A 213 -4.69 -1.48 -6.77
N GLY A 214 -3.44 -1.01 -6.86
CA GLY A 214 -2.50 -0.93 -5.73
C GLY A 214 -1.54 -2.11 -5.58
N ILE A 215 -1.68 -3.13 -6.43
CA ILE A 215 -0.74 -4.26 -6.57
C ILE A 215 -0.55 -4.56 -8.06
N GLY A 216 0.47 -5.33 -8.40
CA GLY A 216 0.68 -5.80 -9.77
C GLY A 216 1.22 -4.73 -10.72
N ASP A 217 2.25 -3.99 -10.31
CA ASP A 217 2.88 -2.94 -11.14
C ASP A 217 3.68 -3.52 -12.35
N GLY A 218 3.75 -4.86 -12.50
CA GLY A 218 4.38 -5.54 -13.64
C GLY A 218 5.91 -5.64 -13.57
N PHE A 219 6.49 -5.36 -12.41
CA PHE A 219 7.92 -5.52 -12.15
C PHE A 219 8.17 -5.87 -10.68
N ILE A 220 9.35 -6.43 -10.38
CA ILE A 220 9.78 -6.72 -9.02
C ILE A 220 10.42 -5.46 -8.42
N PRO A 221 9.87 -4.90 -7.32
CA PRO A 221 10.43 -3.70 -6.69
C PRO A 221 11.84 -3.93 -6.14
N ASP A 222 12.72 -2.94 -6.25
CA ASP A 222 14.13 -3.02 -5.79
C ASP A 222 14.24 -3.31 -4.27
N ILE A 223 13.23 -2.91 -3.49
CA ILE A 223 13.20 -3.11 -2.03
C ILE A 223 12.67 -4.47 -1.59
N LEU A 224 12.25 -5.34 -2.52
CA LEU A 224 11.74 -6.68 -2.23
C LEU A 224 12.84 -7.72 -2.42
N ASP A 225 13.18 -8.43 -1.36
CA ASP A 225 13.95 -9.67 -1.43
C ASP A 225 13.01 -10.84 -1.73
N VAL A 226 13.06 -11.34 -2.95
CA VAL A 226 12.19 -12.45 -3.40
C VAL A 226 12.40 -13.73 -2.56
N ALA A 227 13.60 -13.93 -2.00
CA ALA A 227 13.89 -15.08 -1.14
C ALA A 227 13.09 -15.07 0.17
N LEU A 228 12.48 -13.96 0.55
CA LEU A 228 11.58 -13.87 1.70
C LEU A 228 10.24 -14.58 1.46
N VAL A 229 9.81 -14.69 0.19
CA VAL A 229 8.50 -15.20 -0.19
C VAL A 229 8.53 -16.73 -0.26
N ASP A 230 7.70 -17.39 0.52
CA ASP A 230 7.58 -18.84 0.54
C ASP A 230 6.56 -19.37 -0.50
N VAL A 231 5.47 -18.62 -0.73
CA VAL A 231 4.38 -19.01 -1.63
C VAL A 231 3.95 -17.80 -2.48
N ILE A 232 3.68 -18.03 -3.75
CA ILE A 232 3.12 -17.03 -4.67
C ILE A 232 1.74 -17.52 -5.10
N LEU A 233 0.71 -16.69 -4.89
CA LEU A 233 -0.66 -16.96 -5.34
C LEU A 233 -1.08 -15.91 -6.37
N GLU A 234 -1.60 -16.40 -7.47
CA GLU A 234 -2.20 -15.57 -8.50
C GLU A 234 -3.71 -15.44 -8.28
N VAL A 235 -4.22 -14.22 -8.33
CA VAL A 235 -5.65 -13.93 -8.19
C VAL A 235 -6.21 -13.31 -9.46
N THR A 236 -7.39 -13.74 -9.89
CA THR A 236 -8.09 -13.11 -11.01
C THR A 236 -8.78 -11.81 -10.58
N ASP A 237 -9.06 -10.92 -11.53
CA ASP A 237 -9.84 -9.71 -11.27
C ASP A 237 -11.22 -10.05 -10.70
N GLU A 238 -11.87 -11.09 -11.24
CA GLU A 238 -13.19 -11.54 -10.80
C GLU A 238 -13.17 -12.01 -9.34
N ASP A 239 -12.20 -12.84 -8.96
CA ASP A 239 -12.05 -13.34 -7.60
C ASP A 239 -11.77 -12.22 -6.60
N ALA A 240 -10.88 -11.29 -6.93
CA ALA A 240 -10.54 -10.16 -6.07
C ALA A 240 -11.73 -9.21 -5.89
N ILE A 241 -12.40 -8.82 -6.96
CA ILE A 241 -13.56 -7.92 -6.94
C ILE A 241 -14.74 -8.59 -6.25
N GLY A 242 -15.01 -9.87 -6.57
CA GLY A 242 -16.07 -10.67 -5.96
C GLY A 242 -15.88 -10.79 -4.45
N THR A 243 -14.65 -11.08 -4.00
CA THR A 243 -14.31 -11.13 -2.57
C THR A 243 -14.47 -9.77 -1.89
N THR A 244 -14.09 -8.67 -2.57
CA THR A 244 -14.27 -7.32 -2.02
C THR A 244 -15.75 -7.01 -1.78
N ARG A 245 -16.63 -7.32 -2.73
CA ARG A 245 -18.07 -7.15 -2.59
C ARG A 245 -18.66 -8.01 -1.48
N GLU A 246 -18.19 -9.25 -1.36
CA GLU A 246 -18.57 -10.16 -0.27
C GLU A 246 -18.14 -9.62 1.10
N LEU A 247 -16.92 -9.10 1.25
CA LEU A 247 -16.44 -8.47 2.48
C LEU A 247 -17.33 -7.32 2.91
N ALA A 248 -17.78 -6.49 1.98
CA ALA A 248 -18.73 -5.42 2.28
C ALA A 248 -20.08 -5.97 2.75
N ALA A 249 -20.65 -6.94 2.05
CA ALA A 249 -21.97 -7.50 2.34
C ALA A 249 -22.00 -8.36 3.62
N SER A 250 -20.99 -9.22 3.82
CA SER A 250 -20.98 -10.24 4.88
C SER A 250 -20.24 -9.80 6.15
N ASN A 251 -19.18 -8.99 6.00
CA ASN A 251 -18.34 -8.53 7.12
C ASN A 251 -18.51 -7.04 7.42
N SER A 252 -19.27 -6.29 6.62
CA SER A 252 -19.43 -4.83 6.72
C SER A 252 -18.09 -4.06 6.59
N LEU A 253 -17.18 -4.59 5.78
CA LEU A 253 -15.86 -4.01 5.53
C LEU A 253 -15.85 -3.31 4.18
N LEU A 254 -15.85 -1.97 4.21
CA LEU A 254 -15.75 -1.13 3.01
C LEU A 254 -14.27 -0.90 2.67
N CYS A 255 -13.69 -1.81 1.90
CA CYS A 255 -12.28 -1.80 1.50
C CYS A 255 -12.11 -1.96 -0.01
N GLY A 256 -10.91 -1.66 -0.53
CA GLY A 256 -10.61 -1.69 -1.95
C GLY A 256 -10.34 -3.09 -2.50
N THR A 257 -10.15 -3.18 -3.83
CA THR A 257 -10.00 -4.46 -4.56
C THR A 257 -8.77 -5.26 -4.15
N SER A 258 -7.68 -4.61 -3.76
CA SER A 258 -6.50 -5.29 -3.22
C SER A 258 -6.76 -5.98 -1.88
N SER A 259 -7.72 -5.49 -1.09
CA SER A 259 -8.18 -6.18 0.13
C SER A 259 -8.89 -7.49 -0.21
N GLY A 260 -9.72 -7.47 -1.25
CA GLY A 260 -10.36 -8.69 -1.76
C GLY A 260 -9.34 -9.71 -2.25
N ALA A 261 -8.34 -9.29 -2.99
CA ALA A 261 -7.23 -10.13 -3.45
C ALA A 261 -6.50 -10.79 -2.25
N ASN A 262 -6.17 -10.00 -1.24
CA ASN A 262 -5.50 -10.47 -0.03
C ASN A 262 -6.34 -11.51 0.73
N VAL A 263 -7.63 -11.23 0.93
CA VAL A 263 -8.53 -12.15 1.65
C VAL A 263 -8.81 -13.40 0.84
N TRP A 264 -8.99 -13.28 -0.48
CA TRP A 264 -9.14 -14.46 -1.34
C TRP A 264 -7.95 -15.41 -1.19
N ALA A 265 -6.73 -14.86 -1.28
CA ALA A 265 -5.51 -15.65 -1.13
C ALA A 265 -5.37 -16.23 0.29
N ALA A 266 -5.68 -15.45 1.34
CA ALA A 266 -5.69 -15.94 2.71
C ALA A 266 -6.65 -17.14 2.89
N ARG A 267 -7.80 -17.12 2.20
CA ARG A 267 -8.76 -18.24 2.19
C ARG A 267 -8.23 -19.49 1.48
N GLN A 268 -7.38 -19.34 0.44
CA GLN A 268 -6.75 -20.53 -0.16
C GLN A 268 -5.81 -21.19 0.84
N ILE A 269 -4.97 -20.42 1.54
CA ILE A 269 -4.10 -20.95 2.61
C ILE A 269 -4.94 -21.58 3.75
N ALA A 270 -6.04 -20.95 4.17
CA ALA A 270 -6.91 -21.48 5.22
C ALA A 270 -7.56 -22.81 4.86
N LYS A 271 -7.84 -23.09 3.59
CA LYS A 271 -8.36 -24.40 3.14
C LYS A 271 -7.33 -25.52 3.30
N GLU A 272 -6.07 -25.21 3.06
CA GLU A 272 -4.97 -26.18 3.17
C GLU A 272 -4.54 -26.34 4.64
N HIS A 273 -4.66 -25.28 5.43
CA HIS A 273 -4.20 -25.21 6.82
C HIS A 273 -5.30 -24.66 7.75
N PRO A 274 -6.35 -25.43 8.05
CA PRO A 274 -7.53 -24.92 8.78
C PRO A 274 -7.25 -24.47 10.23
N ASP A 275 -6.17 -24.95 10.84
CA ASP A 275 -5.77 -24.60 12.21
C ASP A 275 -4.81 -23.39 12.29
N TRP A 276 -4.38 -22.86 11.15
CA TRP A 276 -3.47 -21.72 11.10
C TRP A 276 -4.18 -20.41 11.41
N VAL A 277 -3.47 -19.52 12.08
CA VAL A 277 -3.83 -18.10 12.19
C VAL A 277 -3.20 -17.37 11.02
N ILE A 278 -4.02 -16.95 10.07
CA ILE A 278 -3.58 -16.28 8.85
C ILE A 278 -3.82 -14.79 8.98
N ALA A 279 -2.75 -14.02 8.87
CA ALA A 279 -2.80 -12.56 8.92
C ALA A 279 -2.72 -11.94 7.53
N THR A 280 -3.47 -10.87 7.32
CA THR A 280 -3.40 -10.07 6.09
C THR A 280 -3.65 -8.59 6.38
N VAL A 281 -3.67 -7.76 5.33
CA VAL A 281 -3.97 -6.33 5.40
C VAL A 281 -5.15 -5.97 4.51
N LEU A 282 -5.94 -4.97 4.94
CA LEU A 282 -6.98 -4.31 4.13
C LEU A 282 -6.45 -2.90 3.80
N PRO A 283 -5.80 -2.73 2.63
CA PRO A 283 -4.92 -1.59 2.38
C PRO A 283 -5.61 -0.24 2.31
N ASP A 284 -6.82 -0.14 1.75
CA ASP A 284 -7.48 1.13 1.52
C ASP A 284 -9.01 1.05 1.49
N ARG A 285 -9.66 2.22 1.35
CA ARG A 285 -11.13 2.39 1.37
C ARG A 285 -11.77 2.13 0.01
N ALA A 286 -12.98 1.59 0.06
CA ALA A 286 -13.84 1.30 -1.09
C ALA A 286 -14.21 2.56 -1.91
N GLU A 287 -14.40 3.71 -1.24
CA GLU A 287 -14.90 4.94 -1.87
C GLU A 287 -14.00 5.48 -2.98
N ARG A 288 -12.73 5.04 -3.01
CA ARG A 288 -11.76 5.40 -4.07
C ARG A 288 -12.03 4.76 -5.41
N TYR A 289 -12.99 3.83 -5.46
CA TYR A 289 -13.27 2.98 -6.61
C TYR A 289 -14.69 3.15 -7.15
N PHE A 290 -15.52 4.02 -6.54
CA PHE A 290 -16.93 4.15 -6.93
C PHE A 290 -17.12 4.66 -8.36
N SER A 291 -16.28 5.58 -8.84
CA SER A 291 -16.33 6.04 -10.24
C SER A 291 -15.81 5.02 -11.25
N THR A 292 -15.08 3.99 -10.78
CA THR A 292 -14.51 2.97 -11.66
C THR A 292 -15.51 1.85 -12.03
N GLY A 293 -16.63 1.76 -11.34
CA GLY A 293 -17.61 0.68 -11.50
C GLY A 293 -17.15 -0.69 -11.02
N LEU A 294 -16.03 -0.76 -10.28
CA LEU A 294 -15.51 -2.03 -9.76
C LEU A 294 -16.25 -2.51 -8.50
N LEU A 295 -16.84 -1.60 -7.72
CA LEU A 295 -17.54 -1.89 -6.46
C LEU A 295 -19.01 -1.46 -6.52
#